data_ed50e41c13717fed5961734c1602332d
#
_entry.id   ed50e41c13717fed5961734c1602332d
#
_cell.length_a   1.000
_cell.length_b   1.000
_cell.length_c   1.000
_cell.angle_alpha   90.00
_cell.angle_beta   90.00
_cell.angle_gamma   90.00
#
_symmetry.space_group_name_H-M   'P 1'
#
loop_
_entity.id
_entity.type
_entity.pdbx_description
1 polymer ?
#
loop_
_entity_poly.entity_id
_entity_poly.type
_entity_poly.pdbx_seq_one_letter_code
_entity_poly.pdbx_strand_id
1 'polypeptide(L)'
;ILDLDTGIDDALAIAYALGSPELELIGVTCTYGNVTTELAVRNSLAVLALLGRTDIPVFAGQACASCADSFEPSPLVRRIHGDNGLGGVRIPDSPRPAEQGGAVDFIVESARRHGADLVYVPTGSSTNIAAAFEADPSLADRLRVVMMGGALTTRGNTTPWSEANVSQDPEASNALLRRGRVTMVGLDVTHQTLLTKAATARWRRLGTAAGTAFADMTDYYIDFEASEVGIAGCGLHDPLAVAVAADESLVGVLPINLRVDLAGPTRGRTIGSLEGLAESDKRTRAAVRVDAERFLAGFMDRTERVLGAR
;
A
#
# COMPACT_ATOMS: atom_id res chain seq x y z
N ILE A 1 1.90 10.86 3.05
CA ILE A 1 0.51 10.38 2.97
C ILE A 1 0.54 8.91 2.59
N LEU A 2 -0.25 8.08 3.30
CA LEU A 2 -0.57 6.71 2.88
C LEU A 2 -1.94 6.71 2.19
N ASP A 3 -2.07 5.98 1.08
CA ASP A 3 -3.34 5.79 0.37
C ASP A 3 -3.68 4.31 0.34
N LEU A 4 -4.67 3.93 1.14
CA LEU A 4 -4.86 2.57 1.64
C LEU A 4 -6.23 2.02 1.23
N ASP A 5 -6.30 0.73 0.96
CA ASP A 5 -7.55 -0.05 0.89
C ASP A 5 -7.71 -0.98 2.11
N THR A 6 -7.36 -0.53 3.23
CA THR A 6 -6.98 -1.07 4.54
C THR A 6 -7.41 -2.50 4.80
N GLY A 7 -6.55 -3.38 4.30
CA GLY A 7 -6.46 -4.78 4.64
C GLY A 7 -5.44 -5.04 5.77
N ILE A 8 -4.96 -6.28 5.86
CA ILE A 8 -4.03 -6.69 6.93
C ILE A 8 -2.65 -6.05 6.73
N ASP A 9 -2.12 -6.06 5.52
CA ASP A 9 -0.80 -5.50 5.20
C ASP A 9 -0.78 -3.97 5.21
N ASP A 10 -1.89 -3.29 4.86
CA ASP A 10 -2.06 -1.85 5.08
C ASP A 10 -2.00 -1.50 6.58
N ALA A 11 -2.63 -2.30 7.45
CA ALA A 11 -2.53 -2.10 8.89
C ALA A 11 -1.07 -2.21 9.37
N LEU A 12 -0.30 -3.17 8.83
CA LEU A 12 1.14 -3.30 9.08
C LEU A 12 1.91 -2.10 8.54
N ALA A 13 1.54 -1.56 7.39
CA ALA A 13 2.13 -0.36 6.79
C ALA A 13 1.91 0.89 7.66
N ILE A 14 0.70 1.06 8.24
CA ILE A 14 0.42 2.12 9.21
C ILE A 14 1.35 1.99 10.43
N ALA A 15 1.46 0.79 11.02
CA ALA A 15 2.32 0.58 12.19
C ALA A 15 3.80 0.85 11.86
N TYR A 16 4.26 0.44 10.67
CA TYR A 16 5.62 0.72 10.22
C TYR A 16 5.87 2.22 10.03
N ALA A 17 4.95 2.93 9.38
CA ALA A 17 5.06 4.38 9.19
C ALA A 17 5.16 5.13 10.53
N LEU A 18 4.30 4.78 11.49
CA LEU A 18 4.31 5.37 12.82
C LEU A 18 5.57 5.07 13.64
N GLY A 19 6.19 3.90 13.39
CA GLY A 19 7.46 3.51 14.02
C GLY A 19 8.70 4.07 13.32
N SER A 20 8.55 4.78 12.21
CA SER A 20 9.64 5.29 11.39
C SER A 20 9.98 6.74 11.73
N PRO A 21 11.11 7.02 12.41
CA PRO A 21 11.47 8.39 12.81
C PRO A 21 11.79 9.29 11.60
N GLU A 22 12.03 8.72 10.44
CA GLU A 22 12.28 9.43 9.18
C GLU A 22 11.01 9.94 8.51
N LEU A 23 9.82 9.48 8.97
CA LEU A 23 8.53 9.79 8.38
C LEU A 23 7.63 10.52 9.37
N GLU A 24 6.91 11.52 8.89
CA GLU A 24 5.76 12.12 9.55
C GLU A 24 4.51 11.73 8.77
N LEU A 25 3.64 10.90 9.35
CA LEU A 25 2.37 10.55 8.72
C LEU A 25 1.37 11.70 8.94
N ILE A 26 1.19 12.53 7.92
CA ILE A 26 0.33 13.73 7.97
C ILE A 26 -1.13 13.43 7.67
N GLY A 27 -1.46 12.25 7.16
CA GLY A 27 -2.82 11.81 6.90
C GLY A 27 -2.86 10.52 6.09
N VAL A 28 -4.05 9.92 6.11
CA VAL A 28 -4.40 8.72 5.34
C VAL A 28 -5.53 9.05 4.39
N THR A 29 -5.39 8.68 3.13
CA THR A 29 -6.48 8.63 2.16
C THR A 29 -6.89 7.19 1.94
N CYS A 30 -8.17 6.92 1.70
CA CYS A 30 -8.66 5.56 1.53
C CYS A 30 -9.23 5.36 0.12
N THR A 31 -9.04 4.16 -0.38
CA THR A 31 -9.57 3.69 -1.65
C THR A 31 -10.19 2.30 -1.45
N TYR A 32 -10.62 1.69 -2.51
CA TYR A 32 -11.16 0.32 -2.58
C TYR A 32 -10.09 -0.65 -3.10
N GLY A 33 -10.27 -1.94 -2.80
CA GLY A 33 -9.39 -3.03 -3.27
C GLY A 33 -9.53 -4.26 -2.39
N ASN A 34 -8.84 -4.30 -1.26
CA ASN A 34 -8.97 -5.35 -0.24
C ASN A 34 -10.36 -5.33 0.39
N VAL A 35 -10.91 -4.15 0.58
CA VAL A 35 -12.26 -3.88 1.08
C VAL A 35 -12.90 -2.73 0.32
N THR A 36 -14.16 -2.40 0.60
CA THR A 36 -14.78 -1.16 0.10
C THR A 36 -14.13 0.06 0.74
N THR A 37 -14.16 1.20 0.09
CA THR A 37 -13.60 2.46 0.62
C THR A 37 -14.18 2.82 2.00
N GLU A 38 -15.47 2.59 2.23
CA GLU A 38 -16.09 2.84 3.53
C GLU A 38 -15.46 1.97 4.63
N LEU A 39 -15.23 0.69 4.33
CA LEU A 39 -14.61 -0.23 5.28
C LEU A 39 -13.12 0.07 5.44
N ALA A 40 -12.42 0.51 4.39
CA ALA A 40 -11.03 0.98 4.46
C ALA A 40 -10.89 2.19 5.38
N VAL A 41 -11.80 3.17 5.29
CA VAL A 41 -11.85 4.33 6.19
C VAL A 41 -12.06 3.89 7.64
N ARG A 42 -13.07 3.03 7.88
CA ARG A 42 -13.35 2.49 9.22
C ARG A 42 -12.13 1.76 9.78
N ASN A 43 -11.50 0.90 9.00
CA ASN A 43 -10.35 0.11 9.41
C ASN A 43 -9.12 0.99 9.70
N SER A 44 -8.83 1.97 8.83
CA SER A 44 -7.74 2.94 9.05
C SER A 44 -7.92 3.70 10.37
N LEU A 45 -9.11 4.23 10.60
CA LEU A 45 -9.45 4.93 11.84
C LEU A 45 -9.31 4.03 13.07
N ALA A 46 -9.80 2.79 12.98
CA ALA A 46 -9.75 1.83 14.09
C ALA A 46 -8.29 1.41 14.40
N VAL A 47 -7.48 1.16 13.36
CA VAL A 47 -6.06 0.83 13.52
C VAL A 47 -5.29 2.01 14.12
N LEU A 48 -5.48 3.23 13.62
CA LEU A 48 -4.87 4.43 14.19
C LEU A 48 -5.26 4.63 15.66
N ALA A 49 -6.55 4.44 15.99
CA ALA A 49 -7.02 4.55 17.38
C ALA A 49 -6.40 3.47 18.28
N LEU A 50 -6.30 2.22 17.82
CA LEU A 50 -5.63 1.13 18.53
C LEU A 50 -4.16 1.43 18.81
N LEU A 51 -3.50 2.16 17.91
CA LEU A 51 -2.11 2.59 18.02
C LEU A 51 -1.94 3.95 18.74
N GLY A 52 -3.03 4.51 19.32
CA GLY A 52 -3.02 5.77 20.08
C GLY A 52 -2.84 7.02 19.23
N ARG A 53 -3.09 6.96 17.91
CA ARG A 53 -2.87 8.05 16.96
C ARG A 53 -4.16 8.54 16.32
N THR A 54 -5.13 8.91 17.17
CA THR A 54 -6.39 9.54 16.72
C THR A 54 -6.23 10.96 16.18
N ASP A 55 -5.05 11.55 16.31
CA ASP A 55 -4.68 12.85 15.75
C ASP A 55 -4.52 12.84 14.22
N ILE A 56 -4.23 11.69 13.61
CA ILE A 56 -3.99 11.57 12.17
C ILE A 56 -5.33 11.58 11.42
N PRO A 57 -5.53 12.52 10.48
CA PRO A 57 -6.75 12.62 9.70
C PRO A 57 -6.87 11.48 8.66
N VAL A 58 -8.10 11.02 8.45
CA VAL A 58 -8.43 9.99 7.45
C VAL A 58 -9.52 10.52 6.51
N PHE A 59 -9.29 10.42 5.22
CA PHE A 59 -10.16 10.95 4.17
C PHE A 59 -10.69 9.81 3.28
N ALA A 60 -11.98 9.83 3.01
CA ALA A 60 -12.57 8.94 2.03
C ALA A 60 -12.19 9.39 0.60
N GLY A 61 -11.77 8.44 -0.23
CA GLY A 61 -11.46 8.66 -1.63
C GLY A 61 -12.44 7.99 -2.57
N GLN A 62 -11.95 7.59 -3.75
CA GLN A 62 -12.76 6.96 -4.78
C GLN A 62 -13.28 5.60 -4.32
N ALA A 63 -14.53 5.29 -4.67
CA ALA A 63 -15.20 4.06 -4.24
C ALA A 63 -15.16 2.93 -5.27
N CYS A 64 -14.72 3.21 -6.49
CA CYS A 64 -14.61 2.25 -7.59
C CYS A 64 -13.60 2.75 -8.64
N ALA A 65 -13.26 1.89 -9.58
CA ALA A 65 -12.36 2.21 -10.68
C ALA A 65 -12.93 3.31 -11.59
N SER A 66 -12.04 4.04 -12.25
CA SER A 66 -12.38 5.16 -13.15
C SER A 66 -13.34 4.76 -14.27
N CYS A 67 -13.38 3.48 -14.65
CA CYS A 67 -14.24 2.92 -15.68
C CYS A 67 -15.38 2.03 -15.13
N ALA A 68 -15.71 2.14 -13.83
CA ALA A 68 -16.74 1.32 -13.18
C ALA A 68 -17.70 2.15 -12.35
N ASP A 69 -18.93 1.65 -12.18
CA ASP A 69 -19.97 2.31 -11.39
C ASP A 69 -20.01 1.87 -9.93
N SER A 70 -19.37 0.74 -9.60
CA SER A 70 -19.32 0.18 -8.26
C SER A 70 -18.12 -0.77 -8.09
N PHE A 71 -17.81 -1.09 -6.82
CA PHE A 71 -16.79 -2.07 -6.46
C PHE A 71 -17.32 -3.02 -5.38
N GLU A 72 -16.98 -4.29 -5.53
CA GLU A 72 -17.14 -5.32 -4.51
C GLU A 72 -15.87 -6.19 -4.46
N PRO A 73 -15.31 -6.43 -3.26
CA PRO A 73 -14.16 -7.32 -3.11
C PRO A 73 -14.48 -8.72 -3.62
N SER A 74 -13.55 -9.30 -4.39
CA SER A 74 -13.73 -10.66 -4.90
C SER A 74 -13.76 -11.69 -3.76
N PRO A 75 -14.36 -12.90 -3.99
CA PRO A 75 -14.35 -13.96 -3.00
C PRO A 75 -12.93 -14.37 -2.55
N LEU A 76 -11.94 -14.29 -3.44
CA LEU A 76 -10.54 -14.56 -3.10
C LEU A 76 -9.99 -13.52 -2.14
N VAL A 77 -10.19 -12.24 -2.41
CA VAL A 77 -9.74 -11.13 -1.55
C VAL A 77 -10.38 -11.22 -0.16
N ARG A 78 -11.68 -11.55 -0.08
CA ARG A 78 -12.36 -11.80 1.21
C ARG A 78 -11.75 -12.96 1.98
N ARG A 79 -11.22 -13.99 1.30
CA ARG A 79 -10.50 -15.10 1.96
C ARG A 79 -9.11 -14.68 2.43
N ILE A 80 -8.43 -13.78 1.72
CA ILE A 80 -7.10 -13.29 2.08
C ILE A 80 -7.16 -12.37 3.29
N HIS A 81 -8.05 -11.38 3.29
CA HIS A 81 -8.12 -10.35 4.32
C HIS A 81 -9.27 -10.55 5.33
N GLY A 82 -10.13 -11.57 5.13
CA GLY A 82 -11.38 -11.74 5.89
C GLY A 82 -12.46 -10.75 5.44
N ASP A 83 -13.71 -11.03 5.77
CA ASP A 83 -14.86 -10.17 5.39
C ASP A 83 -14.76 -8.74 5.95
N ASN A 84 -14.05 -8.56 7.06
CA ASN A 84 -13.82 -7.25 7.68
C ASN A 84 -12.50 -6.59 7.26
N GLY A 85 -11.72 -7.21 6.39
CA GLY A 85 -10.41 -6.72 5.95
C GLY A 85 -9.27 -6.92 6.95
N LEU A 86 -9.54 -7.40 8.17
CA LEU A 86 -8.58 -7.53 9.27
C LEU A 86 -8.51 -8.96 9.83
N GLY A 87 -8.67 -9.97 8.95
CA GLY A 87 -8.59 -11.38 9.33
C GLY A 87 -9.65 -11.81 10.34
N GLY A 88 -10.81 -11.14 10.38
CA GLY A 88 -11.86 -11.38 11.37
C GLY A 88 -11.58 -10.79 12.75
N VAL A 89 -10.43 -10.17 12.97
CA VAL A 89 -10.08 -9.50 14.23
C VAL A 89 -10.98 -8.27 14.43
N ARG A 90 -11.57 -8.15 15.62
CA ARG A 90 -12.43 -7.02 15.97
C ARG A 90 -11.62 -5.95 16.70
N ILE A 91 -11.41 -4.83 16.02
CA ILE A 91 -10.87 -3.61 16.60
C ILE A 91 -12.04 -2.66 16.86
N PRO A 92 -12.16 -2.06 18.08
CA PRO A 92 -13.19 -1.06 18.36
C PRO A 92 -13.14 0.10 17.36
N ASP A 93 -14.31 0.67 17.07
CA ASP A 93 -14.38 1.85 16.21
C ASP A 93 -13.65 3.04 16.86
N SER A 94 -13.04 3.85 16.01
CA SER A 94 -12.38 5.08 16.44
C SER A 94 -13.40 6.07 17.04
N PRO A 95 -13.05 6.78 18.13
CA PRO A 95 -13.86 7.89 18.64
C PRO A 95 -13.87 9.09 17.68
N ARG A 96 -12.91 9.18 16.76
CA ARG A 96 -12.81 10.23 15.75
C ARG A 96 -13.42 9.73 14.43
N PRO A 97 -14.33 10.50 13.82
CA PRO A 97 -14.83 10.20 12.48
C PRO A 97 -13.81 10.52 11.40
N ALA A 98 -14.07 10.11 10.17
CA ALA A 98 -13.35 10.58 8.98
C ALA A 98 -13.51 12.10 8.81
N GLU A 99 -12.52 12.69 8.18
CA GLU A 99 -12.53 14.13 7.88
C GLU A 99 -13.59 14.49 6.84
N GLN A 100 -14.11 15.71 6.95
CA GLN A 100 -14.94 16.30 5.90
C GLN A 100 -14.06 16.68 4.70
N GLY A 101 -14.52 16.43 3.50
CA GLY A 101 -13.74 16.62 2.28
C GLY A 101 -13.21 15.31 1.72
N GLY A 102 -12.71 15.37 0.50
CA GLY A 102 -12.27 14.18 -0.24
C GLY A 102 -10.75 13.97 -0.19
N ALA A 103 -10.34 12.73 -0.44
CA ALA A 103 -8.92 12.38 -0.56
C ALA A 103 -8.19 13.23 -1.61
N VAL A 104 -8.82 13.50 -2.74
CA VAL A 104 -8.22 14.27 -3.84
C VAL A 104 -7.83 15.68 -3.41
N ASP A 105 -8.73 16.40 -2.73
CA ASP A 105 -8.45 17.74 -2.24
C ASP A 105 -7.31 17.72 -1.22
N PHE A 106 -7.33 16.76 -0.30
CA PHE A 106 -6.26 16.60 0.70
C PHE A 106 -4.89 16.33 0.05
N ILE A 107 -4.84 15.48 -0.98
CA ILE A 107 -3.60 15.20 -1.73
C ILE A 107 -3.08 16.48 -2.39
N VAL A 108 -3.95 17.19 -3.11
CA VAL A 108 -3.59 18.42 -3.83
C VAL A 108 -3.10 19.51 -2.88
N GLU A 109 -3.84 19.75 -1.79
CA GLU A 109 -3.47 20.76 -0.79
C GLU A 109 -2.17 20.42 -0.06
N SER A 110 -2.01 19.14 0.31
CA SER A 110 -0.78 18.67 0.97
C SER A 110 0.44 18.82 0.05
N ALA A 111 0.30 18.48 -1.23
CA ALA A 111 1.38 18.62 -2.19
C ALA A 111 1.77 20.10 -2.42
N ARG A 112 0.79 21.02 -2.39
CA ARG A 112 1.05 22.46 -2.46
C ARG A 112 1.77 22.97 -1.21
N ARG A 113 1.40 22.44 -0.04
CA ARG A 113 1.94 22.87 1.26
C ARG A 113 3.35 22.36 1.51
N HIS A 114 3.61 21.09 1.21
CA HIS A 114 4.85 20.40 1.57
C HIS A 114 5.85 20.29 0.40
N GLY A 115 5.40 20.49 -0.84
CA GLY A 115 6.27 20.46 -2.02
C GLY A 115 7.06 19.15 -2.16
N ALA A 116 8.38 19.28 -2.28
CA ALA A 116 9.28 18.14 -2.48
C ALA A 116 9.46 17.22 -1.25
N ASP A 117 9.06 17.70 -0.06
CA ASP A 117 9.13 16.90 1.16
C ASP A 117 7.99 15.90 1.28
N LEU A 118 6.92 16.09 0.47
CA LEU A 118 5.80 15.16 0.45
C LEU A 118 6.14 13.89 -0.33
N VAL A 119 5.93 12.75 0.33
CA VAL A 119 5.89 11.44 -0.34
C VAL A 119 4.48 10.88 -0.25
N TYR A 120 3.96 10.46 -1.38
CA TYR A 120 2.67 9.78 -1.48
C TYR A 120 2.90 8.28 -1.71
N VAL A 121 2.30 7.46 -0.86
CA VAL A 121 2.50 6.01 -0.87
C VAL A 121 1.16 5.32 -1.06
N PRO A 122 0.73 5.07 -2.32
CA PRO A 122 -0.44 4.26 -2.59
C PRO A 122 -0.10 2.78 -2.42
N THR A 123 -0.93 2.09 -1.64
CA THR A 123 -0.86 0.64 -1.43
C THR A 123 -2.13 -0.09 -1.88
N GLY A 124 -3.17 0.65 -2.28
CA GLY A 124 -4.37 0.17 -2.96
C GLY A 124 -4.40 0.58 -4.43
N SER A 125 -5.62 0.76 -4.97
CA SER A 125 -5.81 1.24 -6.35
C SER A 125 -5.23 2.64 -6.56
N SER A 126 -4.71 2.93 -7.76
CA SER A 126 -4.15 4.25 -8.09
C SER A 126 -5.21 5.31 -8.41
N THR A 127 -6.49 5.04 -8.14
CA THR A 127 -7.62 5.88 -8.59
C THR A 127 -7.59 7.28 -7.96
N ASN A 128 -7.23 7.37 -6.66
CA ASN A 128 -7.14 8.67 -5.97
C ASN A 128 -6.05 9.57 -6.55
N ILE A 129 -4.85 9.04 -6.79
CA ILE A 129 -3.74 9.83 -7.33
C ILE A 129 -3.95 10.21 -8.80
N ALA A 130 -4.59 9.34 -9.58
CA ALA A 130 -4.96 9.68 -10.94
C ALA A 130 -5.97 10.83 -10.97
N ALA A 131 -6.99 10.81 -10.11
CA ALA A 131 -7.93 11.92 -9.94
C ALA A 131 -7.25 13.21 -9.44
N ALA A 132 -6.25 13.11 -8.56
CA ALA A 132 -5.47 14.27 -8.13
C ALA A 132 -4.64 14.87 -9.27
N PHE A 133 -4.09 14.05 -10.19
CA PHE A 133 -3.40 14.53 -11.39
C PHE A 133 -4.34 15.18 -12.41
N GLU A 134 -5.62 14.79 -12.43
CA GLU A 134 -6.63 15.51 -13.24
C GLU A 134 -7.01 16.86 -12.61
N ALA A 135 -7.11 16.91 -11.27
CA ALA A 135 -7.43 18.14 -10.54
C ALA A 135 -6.26 19.16 -10.56
N ASP A 136 -5.02 18.69 -10.47
CA ASP A 136 -3.81 19.51 -10.59
C ASP A 136 -2.71 18.76 -11.36
N PRO A 137 -2.65 18.94 -12.69
CA PRO A 137 -1.67 18.27 -13.54
C PRO A 137 -0.19 18.53 -13.17
N SER A 138 0.10 19.62 -12.47
CA SER A 138 1.46 19.94 -12.04
C SER A 138 2.01 18.99 -10.96
N LEU A 139 1.14 18.24 -10.29
CA LEU A 139 1.54 17.22 -9.30
C LEU A 139 2.38 16.11 -9.93
N ALA A 140 2.09 15.77 -11.17
CA ALA A 140 2.80 14.70 -11.89
C ALA A 140 4.32 14.93 -11.98
N ASP A 141 4.77 16.18 -12.00
CA ASP A 141 6.19 16.55 -12.03
C ASP A 141 6.82 16.71 -10.64
N ARG A 142 6.01 17.05 -9.63
CA ARG A 142 6.49 17.50 -8.32
C ARG A 142 6.34 16.47 -7.22
N LEU A 143 5.28 15.64 -7.28
CA LEU A 143 4.98 14.68 -6.23
C LEU A 143 5.84 13.44 -6.38
N ARG A 144 6.58 13.10 -5.32
CA ARG A 144 7.26 11.82 -5.23
C ARG A 144 6.27 10.73 -4.83
N VAL A 145 6.17 9.69 -5.65
CA VAL A 145 5.28 8.56 -5.40
C VAL A 145 6.10 7.28 -5.21
N VAL A 146 5.83 6.56 -4.14
CA VAL A 146 6.34 5.20 -3.91
C VAL A 146 5.14 4.26 -3.89
N MET A 147 4.89 3.59 -5.01
CA MET A 147 3.71 2.78 -5.24
C MET A 147 3.97 1.34 -4.84
N MET A 148 3.13 0.75 -3.97
CA MET A 148 3.01 -0.71 -3.92
C MET A 148 2.10 -1.16 -5.04
N GLY A 149 2.62 -1.98 -5.92
CA GLY A 149 1.86 -2.53 -7.04
C GLY A 149 2.73 -2.95 -8.21
N GLY A 150 2.14 -3.75 -9.09
CA GLY A 150 2.75 -4.20 -10.32
C GLY A 150 3.67 -5.41 -10.19
N ALA A 151 4.02 -5.96 -11.35
CA ALA A 151 4.93 -7.08 -11.50
C ALA A 151 5.66 -6.92 -12.85
N LEU A 152 6.96 -6.61 -12.83
CA LEU A 152 7.73 -6.33 -14.04
C LEU A 152 8.45 -7.59 -14.56
N THR A 153 9.18 -8.28 -13.67
CA THR A 153 10.02 -9.43 -14.02
C THR A 153 9.50 -10.76 -13.44
N THR A 154 8.43 -10.68 -12.64
CA THR A 154 7.78 -11.85 -12.04
C THR A 154 6.34 -11.97 -12.54
N ARG A 155 5.67 -13.07 -12.16
CA ARG A 155 4.24 -13.27 -12.45
C ARG A 155 3.38 -12.38 -11.55
N GLY A 156 2.19 -12.03 -12.02
CA GLY A 156 1.17 -11.39 -11.20
C GLY A 156 0.54 -12.35 -10.18
N ASN A 157 -0.29 -11.81 -9.29
CA ASN A 157 -1.02 -12.53 -8.26
C ASN A 157 -2.55 -12.53 -8.46
N THR A 158 -3.09 -11.64 -9.30
CA THR A 158 -4.51 -11.64 -9.71
C THR A 158 -4.71 -12.42 -11.00
N THR A 159 -3.85 -12.19 -11.98
CA THR A 159 -3.71 -12.99 -13.19
C THR A 159 -2.23 -13.38 -13.35
N PRO A 160 -1.85 -14.25 -14.28
CA PRO A 160 -0.43 -14.51 -14.55
C PRO A 160 0.37 -13.26 -14.91
N TRP A 161 -0.29 -12.17 -15.28
CA TRP A 161 0.30 -10.95 -15.81
C TRP A 161 0.15 -9.73 -14.90
N SER A 162 -0.94 -9.67 -14.13
CA SER A 162 -1.34 -8.48 -13.40
C SER A 162 -1.26 -8.69 -11.89
N GLU A 163 -0.72 -7.69 -11.21
CA GLU A 163 -0.74 -7.58 -9.76
C GLU A 163 -2.08 -6.94 -9.30
N ALA A 164 -2.50 -7.20 -8.07
CA ALA A 164 -3.82 -6.86 -7.54
C ALA A 164 -4.15 -5.35 -7.63
N ASN A 165 -3.28 -4.48 -7.10
CA ASN A 165 -3.54 -3.03 -7.05
C ASN A 165 -3.63 -2.41 -8.45
N VAL A 166 -2.77 -2.86 -9.36
CA VAL A 166 -2.83 -2.45 -10.77
C VAL A 166 -4.09 -2.99 -11.45
N SER A 167 -4.52 -4.21 -11.10
CA SER A 167 -5.75 -4.81 -11.64
C SER A 167 -7.02 -4.10 -11.23
N GLN A 168 -7.04 -3.43 -10.09
CA GLN A 168 -8.22 -2.70 -9.58
C GLN A 168 -8.60 -1.53 -10.49
N ASP A 169 -7.59 -0.78 -10.99
CA ASP A 169 -7.78 0.28 -11.97
C ASP A 169 -6.55 0.39 -12.87
N PRO A 170 -6.47 -0.42 -13.95
CA PRO A 170 -5.36 -0.36 -14.89
C PRO A 170 -5.21 0.99 -15.59
N GLU A 171 -6.33 1.70 -15.83
CA GLU A 171 -6.34 3.02 -16.44
C GLU A 171 -5.69 4.05 -15.53
N ALA A 172 -6.06 4.10 -14.24
CA ALA A 172 -5.47 4.99 -13.26
C ALA A 172 -3.99 4.66 -13.02
N SER A 173 -3.64 3.38 -12.90
CA SER A 173 -2.24 2.94 -12.76
C SER A 173 -1.40 3.29 -13.98
N ASN A 174 -1.96 3.19 -15.19
CA ASN A 174 -1.29 3.63 -16.41
C ASN A 174 -1.11 5.15 -16.44
N ALA A 175 -2.11 5.92 -16.02
CA ALA A 175 -2.00 7.38 -15.92
C ALA A 175 -0.90 7.79 -14.94
N LEU A 176 -0.85 7.15 -13.76
CA LEU A 176 0.18 7.38 -12.76
C LEU A 176 1.59 7.08 -13.32
N LEU A 177 1.80 5.90 -13.91
CA LEU A 177 3.11 5.46 -14.38
C LEU A 177 3.60 6.26 -15.62
N ARG A 178 2.68 6.72 -16.47
CA ARG A 178 3.07 7.52 -17.64
C ARG A 178 3.33 9.00 -17.32
N ARG A 179 2.72 9.53 -16.27
CA ARG A 179 2.78 10.97 -15.95
C ARG A 179 3.65 11.26 -14.73
N GLY A 180 3.61 10.41 -13.71
CA GLY A 180 4.20 10.66 -12.40
C GLY A 180 5.67 10.32 -12.28
N ARG A 181 6.30 10.79 -11.21
CA ARG A 181 7.63 10.37 -10.75
C ARG A 181 7.46 9.25 -9.72
N VAL A 182 7.56 7.99 -10.19
CA VAL A 182 7.15 6.82 -9.42
C VAL A 182 8.30 5.84 -9.19
N THR A 183 8.47 5.43 -7.94
CA THR A 183 9.21 4.20 -7.61
C THR A 183 8.18 3.09 -7.41
N MET A 184 8.14 2.12 -8.31
CA MET A 184 7.27 0.96 -8.22
C MET A 184 7.92 -0.12 -7.37
N VAL A 185 7.28 -0.47 -6.25
CA VAL A 185 7.64 -1.56 -5.34
C VAL A 185 6.67 -2.71 -5.60
N GLY A 186 6.98 -3.50 -6.63
CA GLY A 186 6.12 -4.56 -7.11
C GLY A 186 6.41 -5.92 -6.49
N LEU A 187 5.69 -6.94 -6.97
CA LEU A 187 5.86 -8.33 -6.55
C LEU A 187 7.29 -8.86 -6.77
N ASP A 188 8.04 -8.22 -7.64
CA ASP A 188 9.46 -8.49 -7.92
C ASP A 188 10.30 -8.52 -6.64
N VAL A 189 9.96 -7.67 -5.67
CA VAL A 189 10.68 -7.54 -4.39
C VAL A 189 9.83 -7.90 -3.18
N THR A 190 8.52 -7.64 -3.19
CA THR A 190 7.68 -7.86 -2.01
C THR A 190 7.50 -9.34 -1.68
N HIS A 191 7.54 -10.23 -2.66
CA HIS A 191 7.55 -11.68 -2.44
C HIS A 191 8.81 -12.21 -1.73
N GLN A 192 9.86 -11.38 -1.62
CA GLN A 192 11.10 -11.74 -0.96
C GLN A 192 11.13 -11.34 0.53
N THR A 193 10.11 -10.60 1.01
CA THR A 193 10.04 -10.05 2.36
C THR A 193 8.95 -10.76 3.16
N LEU A 194 9.22 -11.99 3.59
CA LEU A 194 8.25 -12.86 4.24
C LEU A 194 8.29 -12.73 5.76
N LEU A 195 7.14 -12.41 6.35
CA LEU A 195 6.94 -12.42 7.80
C LEU A 195 6.39 -13.78 8.24
N THR A 196 6.94 -14.32 9.31
CA THR A 196 6.58 -15.66 9.82
C THR A 196 5.90 -15.57 11.19
N LYS A 197 5.27 -16.68 11.64
CA LYS A 197 4.67 -16.78 12.98
C LYS A 197 5.66 -16.59 14.13
N ALA A 198 6.95 -16.68 13.89
CA ALA A 198 7.97 -16.31 14.88
C ALA A 198 7.91 -14.81 15.23
N ALA A 199 7.62 -13.96 14.23
CA ALA A 199 7.44 -12.52 14.44
C ALA A 199 6.15 -12.22 15.22
N THR A 200 5.02 -12.80 14.82
CA THR A 200 3.73 -12.58 15.51
C THR A 200 3.77 -13.06 16.96
N ALA A 201 4.50 -14.15 17.25
CA ALA A 201 4.75 -14.59 18.60
C ALA A 201 5.54 -13.56 19.46
N ARG A 202 6.42 -12.75 18.83
CA ARG A 202 7.10 -11.65 19.53
C ARG A 202 6.11 -10.55 19.89
N TRP A 203 5.20 -10.17 18.97
CA TRP A 203 4.19 -9.16 19.22
C TRP A 203 3.23 -9.56 20.34
N ARG A 204 2.82 -10.83 20.42
CA ARG A 204 1.99 -11.33 21.55
C ARG A 204 2.69 -11.18 22.89
N ARG A 205 4.03 -11.36 22.93
CA ARG A 205 4.81 -11.20 24.20
C ARG A 205 4.88 -9.75 24.69
N LEU A 206 4.50 -8.76 23.86
CA LEU A 206 4.40 -7.37 24.33
C LEU A 206 3.27 -7.18 25.36
N GLY A 207 2.27 -8.07 25.37
CA GLY A 207 1.18 -8.05 26.34
C GLY A 207 0.21 -6.86 26.17
N THR A 208 0.20 -6.23 24.99
CA THR A 208 -0.67 -5.11 24.63
C THR A 208 -1.83 -5.56 23.75
N ALA A 209 -2.93 -4.79 23.75
CA ALA A 209 -4.05 -5.03 22.83
C ALA A 209 -3.61 -4.92 21.36
N ALA A 210 -2.77 -3.94 21.03
CA ALA A 210 -2.23 -3.75 19.69
C ALA A 210 -1.37 -4.95 19.27
N GLY A 211 -0.43 -5.39 20.12
CA GLY A 211 0.43 -6.55 19.83
C GLY A 211 -0.37 -7.83 19.59
N THR A 212 -1.45 -8.05 20.35
CA THR A 212 -2.34 -9.21 20.16
C THR A 212 -3.11 -9.11 18.86
N ALA A 213 -3.77 -7.96 18.59
CA ALA A 213 -4.59 -7.76 17.40
C ALA A 213 -3.75 -7.89 16.11
N PHE A 214 -2.55 -7.27 16.06
CA PHE A 214 -1.65 -7.37 14.93
C PHE A 214 -1.13 -8.79 14.72
N ALA A 215 -0.84 -9.50 15.79
CA ALA A 215 -0.43 -10.90 15.70
C ALA A 215 -1.56 -11.78 15.14
N ASP A 216 -2.80 -11.57 15.60
CA ASP A 216 -3.95 -12.37 15.16
C ASP A 216 -4.30 -12.11 13.68
N MET A 217 -4.32 -10.83 13.25
CA MET A 217 -4.51 -10.47 11.84
C MET A 217 -3.45 -11.09 10.94
N THR A 218 -2.19 -10.98 11.35
CA THR A 218 -1.07 -11.47 10.55
C THR A 218 -1.03 -12.99 10.52
N ASP A 219 -1.35 -13.68 11.62
CA ASP A 219 -1.43 -15.14 11.63
C ASP A 219 -2.53 -15.66 10.70
N TYR A 220 -3.66 -14.96 10.63
CA TYR A 220 -4.71 -15.28 9.66
C TYR A 220 -4.19 -15.23 8.22
N TYR A 221 -3.43 -14.18 7.88
CA TYR A 221 -2.84 -14.04 6.54
C TYR A 221 -1.78 -15.13 6.27
N ILE A 222 -0.90 -15.40 7.25
CA ILE A 222 0.11 -16.46 7.14
C ILE A 222 -0.55 -17.84 6.95
N ASP A 223 -1.66 -18.13 7.64
CA ASP A 223 -2.38 -19.38 7.52
C ASP A 223 -3.04 -19.53 6.14
N PHE A 224 -3.57 -18.45 5.58
CA PHE A 224 -4.06 -18.42 4.21
C PHE A 224 -2.93 -18.74 3.22
N GLU A 225 -1.79 -18.04 3.28
CA GLU A 225 -0.66 -18.25 2.38
C GLU A 225 -0.10 -19.68 2.51
N ALA A 226 -0.03 -20.22 3.71
CA ALA A 226 0.41 -21.60 3.91
C ALA A 226 -0.52 -22.64 3.32
N SER A 227 -1.85 -22.42 3.42
CA SER A 227 -2.86 -23.38 2.94
C SER A 227 -3.09 -23.32 1.43
N GLU A 228 -3.06 -22.13 0.82
CA GLU A 228 -3.43 -21.93 -0.58
C GLU A 228 -2.22 -21.82 -1.52
N VAL A 229 -1.12 -21.28 -1.02
CA VAL A 229 0.09 -21.01 -1.83
C VAL A 229 1.27 -21.92 -1.42
N GLY A 230 1.22 -22.49 -0.21
CA GLY A 230 2.28 -23.35 0.33
C GLY A 230 3.48 -22.56 0.86
N ILE A 231 3.30 -21.28 1.21
CA ILE A 231 4.35 -20.41 1.75
C ILE A 231 4.16 -20.25 3.26
N ALA A 232 5.18 -20.62 4.06
CA ALA A 232 5.13 -20.52 5.52
C ALA A 232 5.43 -19.09 6.02
N GLY A 233 4.68 -18.10 5.53
CA GLY A 233 4.83 -16.68 5.85
C GLY A 233 3.90 -15.85 4.98
N CYS A 234 3.76 -14.56 5.27
CA CYS A 234 3.07 -13.61 4.41
C CYS A 234 4.01 -12.55 3.88
N GLY A 235 3.78 -12.09 2.65
CA GLY A 235 4.52 -10.99 2.04
C GLY A 235 4.24 -9.68 2.77
N LEU A 236 5.29 -8.90 3.05
CA LEU A 236 5.15 -7.54 3.57
C LEU A 236 5.09 -6.55 2.39
N HIS A 237 3.98 -6.59 1.64
CA HIS A 237 3.81 -5.82 0.42
C HIS A 237 3.86 -4.32 0.71
N ASP A 238 2.88 -3.81 1.41
CA ASP A 238 2.70 -2.39 1.70
C ASP A 238 3.74 -1.83 2.67
N PRO A 239 4.13 -2.58 3.73
CA PRO A 239 5.20 -2.12 4.60
C PRO A 239 6.52 -1.89 3.88
N LEU A 240 6.85 -2.70 2.84
CA LEU A 240 8.06 -2.49 2.05
C LEU A 240 7.98 -1.18 1.24
N ALA A 241 6.83 -0.84 0.66
CA ALA A 241 6.67 0.43 -0.04
C ALA A 241 6.87 1.64 0.91
N VAL A 242 6.31 1.56 2.12
CA VAL A 242 6.54 2.59 3.16
C VAL A 242 8.01 2.64 3.57
N ALA A 243 8.68 1.49 3.69
CA ALA A 243 10.09 1.43 4.00
C ALA A 243 10.97 2.07 2.91
N VAL A 244 10.66 1.85 1.65
CA VAL A 244 11.35 2.48 0.51
C VAL A 244 11.09 3.99 0.47
N ALA A 245 9.92 4.45 0.91
CA ALA A 245 9.65 5.88 1.07
C ALA A 245 10.56 6.53 2.12
N ALA A 246 10.87 5.81 3.19
CA ALA A 246 11.79 6.24 4.26
C ALA A 246 13.27 6.07 3.87
N ASP A 247 13.62 4.96 3.23
CA ASP A 247 15.00 4.60 2.88
C ASP A 247 15.05 3.83 1.55
N GLU A 248 15.32 4.56 0.46
CA GLU A 248 15.42 3.95 -0.88
C GLU A 248 16.57 2.96 -1.02
N SER A 249 17.57 3.01 -0.15
CA SER A 249 18.72 2.09 -0.22
C SER A 249 18.38 0.65 0.15
N LEU A 250 17.16 0.40 0.63
CA LEU A 250 16.63 -0.95 0.84
C LEU A 250 16.42 -1.74 -0.45
N VAL A 251 16.28 -1.04 -1.59
CA VAL A 251 16.00 -1.66 -2.88
C VAL A 251 17.01 -1.24 -3.95
N GLY A 252 17.32 -2.17 -4.85
CA GLY A 252 17.98 -1.85 -6.12
C GLY A 252 16.92 -1.60 -7.18
N VAL A 253 16.95 -0.41 -7.80
CA VAL A 253 15.96 0.01 -8.79
C VAL A 253 16.50 -0.06 -10.21
N LEU A 254 15.63 -0.41 -11.15
CA LEU A 254 15.83 -0.31 -12.59
C LEU A 254 15.13 0.97 -13.08
N PRO A 255 15.86 2.01 -13.53
CA PRO A 255 15.24 3.17 -14.17
C PRO A 255 14.62 2.76 -15.52
N ILE A 256 13.29 2.86 -15.62
CA ILE A 256 12.55 2.45 -16.82
C ILE A 256 11.22 3.21 -16.88
N ASN A 257 10.89 3.80 -18.02
CA ASN A 257 9.57 4.37 -18.21
C ASN A 257 8.54 3.25 -18.37
N LEU A 258 7.62 3.16 -17.42
CA LEU A 258 6.62 2.10 -17.31
C LEU A 258 5.29 2.53 -17.93
N ARG A 259 4.49 1.54 -18.31
CA ARG A 259 3.08 1.64 -18.64
C ARG A 259 2.34 0.38 -18.20
N VAL A 260 1.02 0.44 -18.25
CA VAL A 260 0.15 -0.72 -18.04
C VAL A 260 -0.50 -1.11 -19.37
N ASP A 261 -0.61 -2.41 -19.64
CA ASP A 261 -1.41 -2.89 -20.76
C ASP A 261 -2.90 -2.76 -20.42
N LEU A 262 -3.64 -2.02 -21.26
CA LEU A 262 -5.06 -1.71 -21.03
C LEU A 262 -6.02 -2.61 -21.81
N ALA A 263 -5.52 -3.53 -22.63
CA ALA A 263 -6.37 -4.39 -23.46
C ALA A 263 -5.77 -5.78 -23.65
N GLY A 264 -6.61 -6.69 -24.12
CA GLY A 264 -6.19 -8.05 -24.46
C GLY A 264 -5.92 -8.94 -23.23
N PRO A 265 -5.28 -10.09 -23.44
CA PRO A 265 -5.10 -11.10 -22.38
C PRO A 265 -4.11 -10.66 -21.28
N THR A 266 -3.34 -9.62 -21.53
CA THR A 266 -2.35 -9.08 -20.60
C THR A 266 -2.79 -7.79 -19.91
N ARG A 267 -4.08 -7.44 -20.00
CA ARG A 267 -4.63 -6.25 -19.32
C ARG A 267 -4.22 -6.22 -17.84
N GLY A 268 -3.74 -5.06 -17.40
CA GLY A 268 -3.22 -4.86 -16.04
C GLY A 268 -1.74 -5.21 -15.87
N ARG A 269 -1.05 -5.72 -16.92
CA ARG A 269 0.39 -5.98 -16.86
C ARG A 269 1.19 -4.69 -16.85
N THR A 270 2.13 -4.57 -15.92
CA THR A 270 3.15 -3.51 -15.91
C THR A 270 4.33 -3.91 -16.80
N ILE A 271 4.66 -3.05 -17.76
CA ILE A 271 5.77 -3.27 -18.71
C ILE A 271 6.51 -1.96 -19.01
N GLY A 272 7.67 -2.06 -19.63
CA GLY A 272 8.36 -0.90 -20.20
C GLY A 272 7.53 -0.23 -21.30
N SER A 273 7.44 1.09 -21.28
CA SER A 273 6.83 1.86 -22.37
C SER A 273 7.74 1.81 -23.60
N LEU A 274 7.21 1.31 -24.72
CA LEU A 274 7.99 1.18 -25.95
C LEU A 274 8.53 2.55 -26.40
N GLU A 275 7.71 3.59 -26.35
CA GLU A 275 8.08 4.95 -26.70
C GLU A 275 9.11 5.53 -25.72
N GLY A 276 8.94 5.24 -24.41
CA GLY A 276 9.78 5.77 -23.34
C GLY A 276 11.09 5.00 -23.10
N LEU A 277 11.30 3.84 -23.74
CA LEU A 277 12.54 3.06 -23.54
C LEU A 277 13.80 3.80 -23.99
N ALA A 278 13.72 4.55 -25.06
CA ALA A 278 14.83 5.31 -25.63
C ALA A 278 15.04 6.68 -24.97
N GLU A 279 14.08 7.18 -24.17
CA GLU A 279 14.20 8.46 -23.51
C GLU A 279 15.29 8.43 -22.43
N SER A 280 16.09 9.49 -22.34
CA SER A 280 17.14 9.63 -21.32
C SER A 280 16.56 9.91 -19.94
N ASP A 281 15.49 10.68 -19.86
CA ASP A 281 14.78 10.94 -18.59
C ASP A 281 13.85 9.77 -18.27
N LYS A 282 14.09 9.13 -17.11
CA LYS A 282 13.25 8.05 -16.60
C LYS A 282 12.41 8.58 -15.45
N ARG A 283 11.13 8.79 -15.73
CA ARG A 283 10.15 9.26 -14.73
C ARG A 283 9.81 8.18 -13.72
N THR A 284 9.92 6.91 -14.12
CA THR A 284 9.63 5.76 -13.27
C THR A 284 10.85 4.87 -13.05
N ARG A 285 10.82 4.16 -11.94
CA ARG A 285 11.83 3.17 -11.54
C ARG A 285 11.10 1.96 -10.98
N ALA A 286 11.52 0.75 -11.32
CA ALA A 286 11.01 -0.48 -10.73
C ALA A 286 12.03 -1.05 -9.73
N ALA A 287 11.61 -1.35 -8.51
CA ALA A 287 12.42 -2.12 -7.57
C ALA A 287 12.54 -3.56 -8.08
N VAL A 288 13.79 -4.04 -8.24
CA VAL A 288 14.10 -5.38 -8.77
C VAL A 288 15.01 -6.18 -7.85
N ARG A 289 15.52 -5.56 -6.80
CA ARG A 289 16.28 -6.19 -5.71
C ARG A 289 15.85 -5.60 -4.39
N VAL A 290 15.92 -6.38 -3.33
CA VAL A 290 15.64 -5.93 -1.96
C VAL A 290 16.65 -6.52 -0.99
N ASP A 291 17.08 -5.72 -0.03
CA ASP A 291 17.79 -6.18 1.17
C ASP A 291 16.74 -6.63 2.19
N ALA A 292 16.22 -7.85 1.98
CA ALA A 292 15.12 -8.39 2.78
C ALA A 292 15.48 -8.55 4.26
N GLU A 293 16.72 -8.93 4.57
CA GLU A 293 17.19 -9.11 5.95
C GLU A 293 17.18 -7.78 6.71
N ARG A 294 17.76 -6.72 6.11
CA ARG A 294 17.79 -5.38 6.70
C ARG A 294 16.38 -4.81 6.85
N PHE A 295 15.53 -4.99 5.84
CA PHE A 295 14.14 -4.56 5.91
C PHE A 295 13.38 -5.27 7.03
N LEU A 296 13.42 -6.61 7.10
CA LEU A 296 12.72 -7.39 8.13
C LEU A 296 13.19 -7.06 9.55
N ALA A 297 14.49 -6.87 9.74
CA ALA A 297 15.03 -6.43 11.03
C ALA A 297 14.48 -5.05 11.43
N GLY A 298 14.52 -4.08 10.51
CA GLY A 298 13.96 -2.73 10.72
C GLY A 298 12.44 -2.74 10.90
N PHE A 299 11.72 -3.59 10.16
CA PHE A 299 10.27 -3.74 10.30
C PHE A 299 9.90 -4.22 11.70
N MET A 300 10.56 -5.24 12.19
CA MET A 300 10.30 -5.76 13.54
C MET A 300 10.62 -4.74 14.64
N ASP A 301 11.75 -4.07 14.56
CA ASP A 301 12.14 -3.05 15.54
C ASP A 301 11.12 -1.90 15.60
N ARG A 302 10.68 -1.38 14.44
CA ARG A 302 9.75 -0.26 14.34
C ARG A 302 8.35 -0.66 14.79
N THR A 303 7.85 -1.79 14.33
CA THR A 303 6.51 -2.27 14.71
C THR A 303 6.45 -2.65 16.18
N GLU A 304 7.45 -3.31 16.75
CA GLU A 304 7.47 -3.63 18.19
C GLU A 304 7.44 -2.38 19.08
N ARG A 305 8.10 -1.29 18.69
CA ARG A 305 8.02 -0.02 19.42
C ARG A 305 6.61 0.53 19.45
N VAL A 306 5.91 0.52 18.32
CA VAL A 306 4.55 1.06 18.19
C VAL A 306 3.55 0.15 18.90
N LEU A 307 3.61 -1.15 18.66
CA LEU A 307 2.70 -2.14 19.25
C LEU A 307 2.92 -2.33 20.76
N GLY A 308 4.11 -2.02 21.27
CA GLY A 308 4.45 -2.06 22.68
C GLY A 308 4.15 -0.79 23.46
N ALA A 309 3.79 0.29 22.79
CA ALA A 309 3.40 1.54 23.46
C ALA A 309 2.12 1.34 24.28
N ARG A 310 2.08 1.90 25.51
CA ARG A 310 0.96 1.78 26.46
C ARG A 310 0.18 3.08 26.57
#